data_072e15f97d97f05e2609112c8209990f
#
_entry.id   072e15f97d97f05e2609112c8209990f
#
_cell.length_a   1.000
_cell.length_b   1.000
_cell.length_c   1.000
_cell.angle_alpha   90.00
_cell.angle_beta   90.00
_cell.angle_gamma   90.00
#
_symmetry.space_group_name_H-M   'P 1'
#
loop_
_entity.id
_entity.type
_entity.pdbx_description
1 polymer ?
#
loop_
_entity_poly.entity_id
_entity_poly.type
_entity_poly.pdbx_seq_one_letter_code
_entity_poly.pdbx_strand_id
1 'polypeptide(L)'
;ANLFLSAGSVMHGMNNGVNMRRFGALSAAMIITFGAFTAGYLAIIGIPPFSGFYSKDKIIHAAFEQSNIVGIAGVLAAGITGFYMTRMIVMTFFGKARWEDDAHPHESPPVMTIPLIILGFGSAFTGMALVYWGDIETWLTPVTGLEERELAIPTVVLEMLTLAIVLVGVGVAIWIYRRSVPIEPPQKVSVLTVAARQNMFDDAINDVVAVRPTW
;
A
#
# COMPACT_ATOMS: atom_id res chain seq x y z
N ALA A 1 7.59 -1.04 -6.57
CA ALA A 1 8.12 -0.08 -7.55
C ALA A 1 7.00 0.80 -8.12
N ASN A 2 5.89 0.24 -8.64
CA ASN A 2 4.81 0.98 -9.31
C ASN A 2 4.23 2.12 -8.45
N LEU A 3 3.83 1.84 -7.21
CA LEU A 3 3.25 2.84 -6.29
C LEU A 3 4.22 3.98 -5.98
N PHE A 4 5.50 3.67 -5.81
CA PHE A 4 6.53 4.67 -5.53
C PHE A 4 6.72 5.63 -6.71
N LEU A 5 6.84 5.09 -7.91
CA LEU A 5 6.98 5.91 -9.13
C LEU A 5 5.71 6.70 -9.44
N SER A 6 4.52 6.10 -9.22
CA SER A 6 3.24 6.81 -9.36
C SER A 6 3.10 7.95 -8.34
N ALA A 7 3.57 7.78 -7.11
CA ALA A 7 3.61 8.87 -6.13
C ALA A 7 4.56 10.00 -6.58
N GLY A 8 5.72 9.65 -7.15
CA GLY A 8 6.62 10.63 -7.78
C GLY A 8 5.95 11.40 -8.92
N SER A 9 5.17 10.71 -9.76
CA SER A 9 4.40 11.32 -10.83
C SER A 9 3.35 12.30 -10.30
N VAL A 10 2.62 11.93 -9.22
CA VAL A 10 1.67 12.84 -8.55
C VAL A 10 2.38 14.08 -8.01
N MET A 11 3.51 13.90 -7.32
CA MET A 11 4.29 15.03 -6.81
C MET A 11 4.76 15.96 -7.93
N HIS A 12 5.23 15.39 -9.05
CA HIS A 12 5.64 16.18 -10.23
C HIS A 12 4.48 16.99 -10.79
N GLY A 13 3.30 16.35 -11.02
CA GLY A 13 2.11 17.02 -11.54
C GLY A 13 1.48 18.05 -10.58
N MET A 14 1.91 18.04 -9.31
CA MET A 14 1.46 18.94 -8.25
C MET A 14 2.55 19.93 -7.79
N ASN A 15 3.40 20.40 -8.71
CA ASN A 15 4.47 21.36 -8.43
C ASN A 15 5.38 20.97 -7.24
N ASN A 16 5.76 19.68 -7.17
CA ASN A 16 6.53 19.06 -6.08
C ASN A 16 5.86 19.09 -4.69
N GLY A 17 4.53 19.25 -4.66
CA GLY A 17 3.76 19.14 -3.43
C GLY A 17 3.79 17.71 -2.88
N VAL A 18 4.02 17.55 -1.57
CA VAL A 18 4.08 16.24 -0.88
C VAL A 18 2.92 16.02 0.08
N ASN A 19 2.12 17.04 0.36
CA ASN A 19 1.07 16.99 1.35
C ASN A 19 -0.26 16.51 0.75
N MET A 20 -0.62 15.25 0.97
CA MET A 20 -1.88 14.66 0.50
C MET A 20 -3.15 15.43 0.94
N ARG A 21 -3.08 16.21 2.02
CA ARG A 21 -4.22 17.05 2.46
C ARG A 21 -4.54 18.16 1.47
N ARG A 22 -3.56 18.56 0.67
CA ARG A 22 -3.67 19.56 -0.41
C ARG A 22 -3.89 18.93 -1.79
N PHE A 23 -4.21 17.64 -1.88
CA PHE A 23 -4.55 16.93 -3.11
C PHE A 23 -6.07 16.77 -3.25
N GLY A 24 -6.51 15.83 -4.03
CA GLY A 24 -7.91 15.48 -4.27
C GLY A 24 -8.32 15.74 -5.71
N ALA A 25 -9.29 14.98 -6.19
CA ALA A 25 -9.84 15.05 -7.56
C ALA A 25 -8.79 14.94 -8.69
N LEU A 26 -7.61 14.33 -8.43
CA LEU A 26 -6.55 14.21 -9.43
C LEU A 26 -6.81 13.12 -10.49
N SER A 27 -7.82 12.26 -10.30
CA SER A 27 -8.10 11.14 -11.21
C SER A 27 -8.37 11.57 -12.66
N ALA A 28 -9.00 12.74 -12.86
CA ALA A 28 -9.30 13.26 -14.19
C ALA A 28 -8.09 13.99 -14.84
N ALA A 29 -7.26 14.63 -14.02
CA ALA A 29 -6.09 15.37 -14.49
C ALA A 29 -4.89 14.46 -14.80
N MET A 30 -4.81 13.29 -14.14
CA MET A 30 -3.67 12.36 -14.21
C MET A 30 -4.16 10.93 -14.44
N ILE A 31 -4.80 10.67 -15.58
CA ILE A 31 -5.48 9.40 -15.87
C ILE A 31 -4.51 8.22 -15.91
N ILE A 32 -3.34 8.38 -16.56
CA ILE A 32 -2.34 7.31 -16.67
C ILE A 32 -1.74 7.00 -15.31
N THR A 33 -1.33 8.04 -14.59
CA THR A 33 -0.80 7.92 -13.22
C THR A 33 -1.83 7.30 -12.28
N PHE A 34 -3.10 7.71 -12.36
CA PHE A 34 -4.19 7.12 -11.58
C PHE A 34 -4.41 5.64 -11.88
N GLY A 35 -4.39 5.25 -13.17
CA GLY A 35 -4.53 3.87 -13.59
C GLY A 35 -3.39 2.99 -13.07
N ALA A 36 -2.14 3.43 -13.24
CA ALA A 36 -0.96 2.74 -12.74
C ALA A 36 -0.98 2.65 -11.21
N PHE A 37 -1.29 3.74 -10.53
CA PHE A 37 -1.42 3.76 -9.07
C PHE A 37 -2.48 2.79 -8.57
N THR A 38 -3.63 2.74 -9.24
CA THR A 38 -4.74 1.83 -8.90
C THR A 38 -4.32 0.37 -9.08
N ALA A 39 -3.63 0.02 -10.17
CA ALA A 39 -3.09 -1.32 -10.38
C ALA A 39 -2.12 -1.73 -9.26
N GLY A 40 -1.20 -0.86 -8.88
CA GLY A 40 -0.29 -1.09 -7.75
C GLY A 40 -1.01 -1.17 -6.41
N TYR A 41 -2.03 -0.36 -6.20
CA TYR A 41 -2.88 -0.39 -5.01
C TYR A 41 -3.62 -1.73 -4.87
N LEU A 42 -4.29 -2.20 -5.93
CA LEU A 42 -5.00 -3.48 -5.92
C LEU A 42 -4.03 -4.66 -5.71
N ALA A 43 -2.83 -4.57 -6.28
CA ALA A 43 -1.79 -5.56 -6.07
C ALA A 43 -1.33 -5.60 -4.61
N ILE A 44 -0.99 -4.47 -3.98
CA ILE A 44 -0.43 -4.47 -2.62
C ILE A 44 -1.46 -4.87 -1.55
N ILE A 45 -2.74 -4.54 -1.75
CA ILE A 45 -3.80 -4.98 -0.83
C ILE A 45 -4.17 -6.46 -1.03
N GLY A 46 -3.74 -7.09 -2.14
CA GLY A 46 -3.94 -8.51 -2.40
C GLY A 46 -5.32 -8.85 -2.94
N ILE A 47 -5.88 -8.04 -3.83
CA ILE A 47 -7.16 -8.35 -4.50
C ILE A 47 -6.89 -9.26 -5.72
N PRO A 48 -7.63 -10.37 -5.90
CA PRO A 48 -7.56 -11.16 -7.13
C PRO A 48 -7.97 -10.34 -8.35
N PRO A 49 -7.37 -10.48 -9.51
CA PRO A 49 -6.26 -11.38 -9.90
C PRO A 49 -4.86 -10.73 -9.82
N PHE A 50 -4.69 -9.64 -9.09
CA PHE A 50 -3.43 -8.89 -9.04
C PHE A 50 -2.30 -9.68 -8.37
N SER A 51 -1.05 -9.35 -8.74
CA SER A 51 0.15 -10.12 -8.38
C SER A 51 0.32 -10.32 -6.87
N GLY A 52 -0.06 -9.34 -6.05
CA GLY A 52 0.07 -9.41 -4.61
C GLY A 52 -0.85 -10.42 -3.93
N PHE A 53 -1.95 -10.81 -4.55
CA PHE A 53 -2.80 -11.89 -4.06
C PHE A 53 -2.02 -13.19 -3.95
N TYR A 54 -1.37 -13.59 -5.02
CA TYR A 54 -0.64 -14.86 -5.10
C TYR A 54 0.56 -14.95 -4.13
N SER A 55 1.23 -13.85 -3.87
CA SER A 55 2.42 -13.85 -2.99
C SER A 55 2.07 -13.64 -1.51
N LYS A 56 1.10 -12.78 -1.21
CA LYS A 56 0.75 -12.41 0.16
C LYS A 56 0.17 -13.58 0.95
N ASP A 57 -0.71 -14.34 0.33
CA ASP A 57 -1.37 -15.47 0.99
C ASP A 57 -0.35 -16.57 1.33
N LYS A 58 0.61 -16.84 0.45
CA LYS A 58 1.70 -17.77 0.73
C LYS A 58 2.62 -17.31 1.87
N ILE A 59 2.93 -16.01 1.94
CA ILE A 59 3.71 -15.45 3.05
C ILE A 59 2.96 -15.59 4.38
N ILE A 60 1.66 -15.33 4.40
CA ILE A 60 0.84 -15.47 5.61
C ILE A 60 0.72 -16.94 6.01
N HIS A 61 0.55 -17.84 5.05
CA HIS A 61 0.54 -19.29 5.29
C HIS A 61 1.84 -19.76 5.95
N ALA A 62 2.98 -19.44 5.35
CA ALA A 62 4.29 -19.75 5.92
C ALA A 62 4.52 -19.12 7.31
N ALA A 63 3.97 -17.94 7.55
CA ALA A 63 4.03 -17.31 8.87
C ALA A 63 3.24 -18.10 9.93
N PHE A 64 2.08 -18.69 9.58
CA PHE A 64 1.32 -19.56 10.47
C PHE A 64 2.01 -20.91 10.71
N GLU A 65 2.70 -21.45 9.72
CA GLU A 65 3.51 -22.67 9.89
C GLU A 65 4.60 -22.48 10.94
N GLN A 66 5.19 -21.29 10.97
CA GLN A 66 6.24 -20.98 11.94
C GLN A 66 5.66 -20.67 13.33
N SER A 67 4.60 -19.86 13.41
CA SER A 67 3.97 -19.47 14.67
C SER A 67 2.62 -18.81 14.45
N ASN A 68 1.63 -19.19 15.25
CA ASN A 68 0.32 -18.54 15.24
C ASN A 68 0.40 -17.03 15.54
N ILE A 69 1.35 -16.59 16.38
CA ILE A 69 1.53 -15.18 16.72
C ILE A 69 2.00 -14.41 15.48
N VAL A 70 2.97 -14.96 14.75
CA VAL A 70 3.51 -14.33 13.53
C VAL A 70 2.45 -14.33 12.43
N GLY A 71 1.70 -15.41 12.26
CA GLY A 71 0.59 -15.49 11.32
C GLY A 71 -0.50 -14.44 11.60
N ILE A 72 -0.95 -14.33 12.86
CA ILE A 72 -1.94 -13.31 13.26
C ILE A 72 -1.40 -11.90 13.01
N ALA A 73 -0.13 -11.63 13.35
CA ALA A 73 0.49 -10.35 13.06
C ALA A 73 0.52 -10.05 11.56
N GLY A 74 0.77 -11.05 10.70
CA GLY A 74 0.70 -10.95 9.25
C GLY A 74 -0.69 -10.58 8.73
N VAL A 75 -1.73 -11.22 9.24
CA VAL A 75 -3.14 -10.92 8.89
C VAL A 75 -3.53 -9.50 9.32
N LEU A 76 -3.16 -9.08 10.54
CA LEU A 76 -3.41 -7.72 11.02
C LEU A 76 -2.67 -6.68 10.18
N ALA A 77 -1.41 -6.94 9.83
CA ALA A 77 -0.62 -6.09 8.93
C ALA A 77 -1.27 -5.97 7.55
N ALA A 78 -1.87 -7.04 7.03
CA ALA A 78 -2.63 -7.02 5.78
C ALA A 78 -3.84 -6.07 5.86
N GLY A 79 -4.61 -6.12 6.95
CA GLY A 79 -5.74 -5.21 7.19
C GLY A 79 -5.32 -3.74 7.32
N ILE A 80 -4.25 -3.47 8.05
CA ILE A 80 -3.66 -2.13 8.17
C ILE A 80 -3.17 -1.63 6.80
N THR A 81 -2.59 -2.52 5.97
CA THR A 81 -2.19 -2.20 4.60
C THR A 81 -3.40 -1.79 3.75
N GLY A 82 -4.51 -2.54 3.82
CA GLY A 82 -5.77 -2.17 3.19
C GLY A 82 -6.25 -0.77 3.60
N PHE A 83 -6.17 -0.46 4.88
CA PHE A 83 -6.57 0.83 5.41
C PHE A 83 -5.70 1.99 4.90
N TYR A 84 -4.38 1.96 5.11
CA TYR A 84 -3.53 3.12 4.77
C TYR A 84 -3.38 3.33 3.27
N MET A 85 -3.40 2.28 2.48
CA MET A 85 -3.34 2.39 1.03
C MET A 85 -4.63 2.94 0.44
N THR A 86 -5.79 2.53 0.99
CA THR A 86 -7.08 3.13 0.61
C THR A 86 -7.15 4.60 1.02
N ARG A 87 -6.67 4.96 2.20
CA ARG A 87 -6.55 6.35 2.60
C ARG A 87 -5.74 7.15 1.58
N MET A 88 -4.60 6.61 1.12
CA MET A 88 -3.72 7.29 0.17
C MET A 88 -4.42 7.53 -1.17
N ILE A 89 -5.06 6.51 -1.74
CA ILE A 89 -5.72 6.65 -3.05
C ILE A 89 -6.95 7.58 -2.96
N VAL A 90 -7.74 7.46 -1.89
CA VAL A 90 -8.94 8.30 -1.69
C VAL A 90 -8.57 9.77 -1.51
N MET A 91 -7.55 10.06 -0.70
CA MET A 91 -7.13 11.44 -0.46
C MET A 91 -6.44 12.09 -1.66
N THR A 92 -5.79 11.32 -2.52
CA THR A 92 -5.04 11.84 -3.66
C THR A 92 -5.93 12.01 -4.89
N PHE A 93 -6.70 10.99 -5.25
CA PHE A 93 -7.39 10.94 -6.53
C PHE A 93 -8.88 11.25 -6.47
N PHE A 94 -9.49 11.11 -5.29
CA PHE A 94 -10.93 11.29 -5.12
C PHE A 94 -11.27 12.49 -4.22
N GLY A 95 -12.58 12.76 -4.12
CA GLY A 95 -13.11 13.86 -3.31
C GLY A 95 -13.01 15.21 -4.02
N LYS A 96 -13.08 16.29 -3.24
CA LYS A 96 -12.99 17.67 -3.75
C LYS A 96 -11.53 18.06 -3.93
N ALA A 97 -11.26 18.89 -4.94
CA ALA A 97 -9.98 19.57 -5.10
C ALA A 97 -9.65 20.40 -3.85
N ARG A 98 -8.42 20.27 -3.36
CA ARG A 98 -7.92 20.97 -2.17
C ARG A 98 -6.58 21.67 -2.43
N TRP A 99 -6.15 21.69 -3.69
CA TRP A 99 -4.95 22.43 -4.11
C TRP A 99 -5.21 23.93 -4.17
N GLU A 100 -4.15 24.67 -4.15
CA GLU A 100 -4.15 26.14 -4.27
C GLU A 100 -4.48 26.56 -5.71
N ASP A 101 -5.00 27.77 -5.90
CA ASP A 101 -5.47 28.26 -7.21
C ASP A 101 -4.34 28.37 -8.26
N ASP A 102 -3.08 28.45 -7.84
CA ASP A 102 -1.89 28.45 -8.68
C ASP A 102 -1.40 27.03 -9.06
N ALA A 103 -1.94 25.99 -8.46
CA ALA A 103 -1.61 24.62 -8.81
C ALA A 103 -2.42 24.19 -10.03
N HIS A 104 -1.73 23.83 -11.11
CA HIS A 104 -2.31 23.31 -12.35
C HIS A 104 -1.96 21.83 -12.51
N PRO A 105 -2.75 20.91 -11.90
CA PRO A 105 -2.47 19.48 -12.01
C PRO A 105 -2.46 19.03 -13.46
N HIS A 106 -1.41 18.35 -13.86
CA HIS A 106 -1.23 17.82 -15.20
C HIS A 106 -0.58 16.44 -15.17
N GLU A 107 -0.80 15.65 -16.21
CA GLU A 107 -0.16 14.35 -16.36
C GLU A 107 1.35 14.51 -16.55
N SER A 108 2.11 13.57 -16.03
CA SER A 108 3.57 13.56 -16.18
C SER A 108 3.99 13.27 -17.63
N PRO A 109 5.20 13.69 -18.03
CA PRO A 109 5.70 13.48 -19.39
C PRO A 109 5.87 11.98 -19.71
N PRO A 110 5.93 11.60 -21.01
CA PRO A 110 6.02 10.21 -21.46
C PRO A 110 7.18 9.42 -20.84
N VAL A 111 8.30 10.08 -20.54
CA VAL A 111 9.46 9.46 -19.87
C VAL A 111 9.10 8.88 -18.50
N MET A 112 8.11 9.44 -17.81
CA MET A 112 7.61 8.94 -16.53
C MET A 112 6.42 8.00 -16.72
N THR A 113 5.50 8.30 -17.64
CA THR A 113 4.26 7.54 -17.79
C THR A 113 4.46 6.20 -18.48
N ILE A 114 5.42 6.06 -19.41
CA ILE A 114 5.73 4.78 -20.07
C ILE A 114 6.18 3.71 -19.04
N PRO A 115 7.17 3.97 -18.16
CA PRO A 115 7.51 3.04 -17.09
C PRO A 115 6.34 2.71 -16.17
N LEU A 116 5.47 3.68 -15.86
CA LEU A 116 4.29 3.46 -15.03
C LEU A 116 3.30 2.49 -15.69
N ILE A 117 3.06 2.61 -16.99
CA ILE A 117 2.20 1.69 -17.73
C ILE A 117 2.77 0.28 -17.67
N ILE A 118 4.07 0.11 -17.95
CA ILE A 118 4.75 -1.20 -17.92
C ILE A 118 4.64 -1.83 -16.53
N LEU A 119 4.92 -1.06 -15.48
CA LEU A 119 4.84 -1.53 -14.10
C LEU A 119 3.39 -1.79 -13.66
N GLY A 120 2.43 -1.01 -14.16
CA GLY A 120 1.00 -1.24 -13.94
C GLY A 120 0.54 -2.59 -14.50
N PHE A 121 0.93 -2.91 -15.73
CA PHE A 121 0.71 -4.23 -16.33
C PHE A 121 1.42 -5.33 -15.55
N GLY A 122 2.68 -5.13 -15.13
CA GLY A 122 3.38 -6.07 -14.29
C GLY A 122 2.66 -6.31 -12.96
N SER A 123 2.15 -5.26 -12.30
CA SER A 123 1.38 -5.39 -11.06
C SER A 123 0.09 -6.19 -11.23
N ALA A 124 -0.53 -6.12 -12.42
CA ALA A 124 -1.76 -6.84 -12.71
C ALA A 124 -1.51 -8.32 -13.08
N PHE A 125 -0.49 -8.59 -13.90
CA PHE A 125 -0.40 -9.88 -14.59
C PHE A 125 0.79 -10.75 -14.21
N THR A 126 1.89 -10.20 -13.65
CA THR A 126 3.11 -10.99 -13.40
C THR A 126 2.87 -12.11 -12.39
N GLY A 127 2.07 -11.89 -11.33
CA GLY A 127 1.77 -12.93 -10.34
C GLY A 127 1.03 -14.11 -10.95
N MET A 128 0.00 -13.80 -11.75
CA MET A 128 -0.76 -14.81 -12.48
C MET A 128 0.14 -15.58 -13.48
N ALA A 129 0.98 -14.85 -14.22
CA ALA A 129 1.91 -15.47 -15.17
C ALA A 129 2.92 -16.41 -14.49
N LEU A 130 3.46 -16.01 -13.35
CA LEU A 130 4.41 -16.83 -12.60
C LEU A 130 3.78 -18.08 -11.98
N VAL A 131 2.52 -18.00 -11.54
CA VAL A 131 1.82 -19.15 -10.96
C VAL A 131 1.36 -20.13 -12.03
N TYR A 132 0.77 -19.67 -13.14
CA TYR A 132 0.16 -20.55 -14.13
C TYR A 132 1.12 -21.00 -15.23
N TRP A 133 2.16 -20.23 -15.55
CA TRP A 133 3.10 -20.52 -16.65
C TRP A 133 4.56 -20.60 -16.21
N GLY A 134 4.94 -19.97 -15.12
CA GLY A 134 6.32 -19.89 -14.66
C GLY A 134 6.70 -20.98 -13.66
N ASP A 135 5.72 -21.66 -13.07
CA ASP A 135 5.91 -22.69 -12.01
C ASP A 135 6.97 -22.27 -10.97
N ILE A 136 6.82 -21.05 -10.46
CA ILE A 136 7.79 -20.42 -9.56
C ILE A 136 8.04 -21.26 -8.30
N GLU A 137 7.06 -22.05 -7.88
CA GLU A 137 7.17 -22.90 -6.70
C GLU A 137 8.18 -24.02 -6.94
N THR A 138 8.02 -24.77 -8.03
CA THR A 138 8.98 -25.83 -8.41
C THR A 138 10.37 -25.24 -8.66
N TRP A 139 10.45 -24.03 -9.24
CA TRP A 139 11.73 -23.36 -9.47
C TRP A 139 12.43 -22.96 -8.16
N LEU A 140 11.70 -22.59 -7.12
CA LEU A 140 12.24 -22.21 -5.82
C LEU A 140 12.51 -23.41 -4.91
N THR A 141 11.89 -24.56 -5.14
CA THR A 141 11.99 -25.77 -4.30
C THR A 141 13.41 -26.14 -3.89
N PRO A 142 14.44 -26.10 -4.77
CA PRO A 142 15.81 -26.45 -4.39
C PRO A 142 16.40 -25.55 -3.30
N VAL A 143 15.87 -24.33 -3.14
CA VAL A 143 16.35 -23.34 -2.16
C VAL A 143 15.47 -23.30 -0.93
N THR A 144 14.15 -23.43 -1.09
CA THR A 144 13.18 -23.29 0.00
C THR A 144 12.90 -24.59 0.73
N GLY A 145 13.15 -25.76 0.08
CA GLY A 145 12.89 -27.07 0.67
C GLY A 145 11.41 -27.20 1.03
N LEU A 146 10.54 -27.46 0.03
CA LEU A 146 9.10 -27.56 0.28
C LEU A 146 8.75 -28.80 1.10
N GLU A 147 8.78 -28.67 2.42
CA GLU A 147 7.92 -29.47 3.29
C GLU A 147 6.76 -28.57 3.71
N GLU A 148 5.67 -28.59 2.96
CA GLU A 148 4.42 -27.91 3.37
C GLU A 148 3.94 -28.60 4.66
N ARG A 149 3.98 -27.88 5.75
CA ARG A 149 3.42 -28.32 7.01
C ARG A 149 1.91 -28.15 6.93
N GLU A 150 1.17 -29.23 7.07
CA GLU A 150 -0.31 -29.15 7.11
C GLU A 150 -0.72 -28.26 8.30
N LEU A 151 -1.32 -27.13 8.00
CA LEU A 151 -1.93 -26.29 9.01
C LEU A 151 -3.24 -26.90 9.46
N ALA A 152 -3.57 -26.73 10.74
CA ALA A 152 -4.89 -27.12 11.27
C ALA A 152 -6.07 -26.35 10.62
N ILE A 153 -5.77 -25.21 9.98
CA ILE A 153 -6.75 -24.36 9.28
C ILE A 153 -6.59 -24.59 7.78
N PRO A 154 -7.67 -24.93 7.05
CA PRO A 154 -7.64 -25.05 5.59
C PRO A 154 -7.16 -23.72 4.95
N THR A 155 -6.26 -23.82 3.97
CA THR A 155 -5.67 -22.67 3.25
C THR A 155 -6.73 -21.69 2.74
N VAL A 156 -7.82 -22.21 2.15
CA VAL A 156 -8.92 -21.38 1.63
C VAL A 156 -9.59 -20.54 2.73
N VAL A 157 -9.72 -21.08 3.95
CA VAL A 157 -10.30 -20.34 5.09
C VAL A 157 -9.38 -19.20 5.51
N LEU A 158 -8.08 -19.42 5.51
CA LEU A 158 -7.08 -18.40 5.84
C LEU A 158 -7.06 -17.28 4.78
N GLU A 159 -7.09 -17.62 3.52
CA GLU A 159 -7.18 -16.68 2.39
C GLU A 159 -8.44 -15.80 2.49
N MET A 160 -9.59 -16.42 2.70
CA MET A 160 -10.87 -15.71 2.85
C MET A 160 -10.89 -14.81 4.08
N LEU A 161 -10.32 -15.25 5.20
CA LEU A 161 -10.19 -14.44 6.42
C LEU A 161 -9.29 -13.23 6.18
N THR A 162 -8.15 -13.44 5.56
CA THR A 162 -7.19 -12.35 5.23
C THR A 162 -7.85 -11.34 4.29
N LEU A 163 -8.52 -11.80 3.24
CA LEU A 163 -9.25 -10.93 2.31
C LEU A 163 -10.35 -10.15 3.03
N ALA A 164 -11.12 -10.79 3.91
CA ALA A 164 -12.18 -10.13 4.68
C ALA A 164 -11.61 -9.01 5.56
N ILE A 165 -10.50 -9.26 6.26
CA ILE A 165 -9.84 -8.25 7.13
C ILE A 165 -9.30 -7.10 6.29
N VAL A 166 -8.71 -7.36 5.12
CA VAL A 166 -8.29 -6.31 4.17
C VAL A 166 -9.49 -5.47 3.72
N LEU A 167 -10.61 -6.10 3.34
CA LEU A 167 -11.81 -5.39 2.91
C LEU A 167 -12.44 -4.57 4.04
N VAL A 168 -12.37 -5.02 5.29
CA VAL A 168 -12.75 -4.21 6.46
C VAL A 168 -11.86 -2.98 6.56
N GLY A 169 -10.53 -3.13 6.43
CA GLY A 169 -9.59 -2.00 6.41
C GLY A 169 -9.90 -0.99 5.31
N VAL A 170 -10.18 -1.47 4.09
CA VAL A 170 -10.61 -0.66 2.94
C VAL A 170 -11.92 0.07 3.25
N GLY A 171 -12.93 -0.63 3.74
CA GLY A 171 -14.25 -0.06 4.07
C GLY A 171 -14.17 1.04 5.13
N VAL A 172 -13.41 0.81 6.19
CA VAL A 172 -13.17 1.79 7.26
C VAL A 172 -12.45 3.03 6.71
N ALA A 173 -11.44 2.85 5.86
CA ALA A 173 -10.73 3.96 5.24
C ALA A 173 -11.65 4.79 4.34
N ILE A 174 -12.46 4.15 3.49
CA ILE A 174 -13.44 4.85 2.64
C ILE A 174 -14.44 5.61 3.51
N TRP A 175 -14.98 4.99 4.54
CA TRP A 175 -15.96 5.60 5.43
C TRP A 175 -15.43 6.86 6.11
N ILE A 176 -14.16 6.85 6.57
CA ILE A 176 -13.52 7.99 7.23
C ILE A 176 -13.15 9.07 6.22
N TYR A 177 -12.49 8.71 5.10
CA TYR A 177 -11.84 9.68 4.19
C TYR A 177 -12.71 10.11 3.02
N ARG A 178 -13.89 9.49 2.80
CA ARG A 178 -14.91 9.99 1.84
C ARG A 178 -15.49 11.35 2.27
N ARG A 179 -15.42 11.67 3.57
CA ARG A 179 -15.85 12.98 4.09
C ARG A 179 -14.76 14.02 3.80
N SER A 180 -15.12 15.30 3.92
CA SER A 180 -14.16 16.39 3.75
C SER A 180 -13.02 16.28 4.77
N VAL A 181 -11.79 16.12 4.26
CA VAL A 181 -10.59 16.09 5.10
C VAL A 181 -10.10 17.53 5.28
N PRO A 182 -9.90 18.02 6.50
CA PRO A 182 -9.39 19.37 6.73
C PRO A 182 -7.97 19.49 6.18
N ILE A 183 -7.66 20.62 5.54
CA ILE A 183 -6.34 20.93 4.95
C ILE A 183 -5.31 20.99 6.07
N GLU A 184 -5.65 21.67 7.17
CA GLU A 184 -4.79 21.73 8.35
C GLU A 184 -5.09 20.57 9.32
N PRO A 185 -4.06 19.95 9.90
CA PRO A 185 -4.25 18.93 10.89
C PRO A 185 -4.85 19.52 12.18
N PRO A 186 -5.86 18.87 12.81
CA PRO A 186 -6.44 19.36 14.05
C PRO A 186 -5.36 19.48 15.15
N GLN A 187 -5.37 20.60 15.88
CA GLN A 187 -4.38 20.86 16.92
C GLN A 187 -4.63 20.05 18.19
N LYS A 188 -5.92 19.87 18.56
CA LYS A 188 -6.30 19.04 19.72
C LYS A 188 -6.49 17.59 19.28
N VAL A 189 -5.53 16.74 19.63
CA VAL A 189 -5.52 15.32 19.28
C VAL A 189 -5.15 14.47 20.48
N SER A 190 -5.46 13.17 20.43
CA SER A 190 -5.08 12.22 21.48
C SER A 190 -3.55 12.05 21.56
N VAL A 191 -3.06 11.62 22.71
CA VAL A 191 -1.63 11.34 22.96
C VAL A 191 -1.08 10.34 21.93
N LEU A 192 -1.86 9.32 21.57
CA LEU A 192 -1.49 8.36 20.53
C LEU A 192 -1.30 9.02 19.15
N THR A 193 -2.13 10.01 18.82
CA THR A 193 -2.00 10.76 17.57
C THR A 193 -0.76 11.65 17.59
N VAL A 194 -0.40 12.22 18.73
CA VAL A 194 0.85 12.99 18.89
C VAL A 194 2.06 12.08 18.69
N ALA A 195 2.08 10.92 19.35
CA ALA A 195 3.14 9.94 19.20
C ALA A 195 3.28 9.48 17.73
N ALA A 196 2.15 9.16 17.07
CA ALA A 196 2.16 8.78 15.65
C ALA A 196 2.65 9.90 14.72
N ARG A 197 2.38 11.17 15.03
CA ARG A 197 2.89 12.32 14.26
C ARG A 197 4.39 12.55 14.44
N GLN A 198 4.94 12.10 15.54
CA GLN A 198 6.36 12.18 15.88
C GLN A 198 7.07 10.85 15.63
N ASN A 199 6.58 10.02 14.70
CA ASN A 199 7.14 8.71 14.37
C ASN A 199 7.36 7.83 15.61
N MET A 200 6.43 7.85 16.57
CA MET A 200 6.56 7.18 17.88
C MET A 200 7.80 7.61 18.67
N PHE A 201 8.28 8.82 18.43
CA PHE A 201 9.52 9.39 18.99
C PHE A 201 10.80 8.66 18.60
N ASP A 202 10.79 7.85 17.53
CA ASP A 202 11.93 7.05 17.08
C ASP A 202 13.16 7.93 16.79
N ASP A 203 12.97 9.03 16.06
CA ASP A 203 14.04 9.98 15.76
C ASP A 203 14.65 10.58 17.05
N ALA A 204 13.82 10.91 18.04
CA ALA A 204 14.28 11.46 19.30
C ALA A 204 15.03 10.43 20.14
N ILE A 205 14.58 9.16 20.14
CA ILE A 205 15.24 8.06 20.82
C ILE A 205 16.60 7.78 20.16
N ASN A 206 16.65 7.70 18.85
CA ASN A 206 17.88 7.49 18.10
C ASN A 206 18.89 8.64 18.32
N ASP A 207 18.43 9.89 18.35
CA ASP A 207 19.29 11.04 18.64
C ASP A 207 19.94 10.92 20.03
N VAL A 208 19.15 10.59 21.05
CA VAL A 208 19.64 10.50 22.43
C VAL A 208 20.53 9.28 22.66
N VAL A 209 20.16 8.11 22.09
CA VAL A 209 20.81 6.82 22.35
C VAL A 209 22.01 6.57 21.45
N ALA A 210 21.93 6.96 20.18
CA ALA A 210 22.96 6.65 19.20
C ALA A 210 23.77 7.88 18.76
N VAL A 211 23.12 9.00 18.42
CA VAL A 211 23.83 10.14 17.82
C VAL A 211 24.61 10.95 18.85
N ARG A 212 23.97 11.38 19.95
CA ARG A 212 24.65 12.19 20.99
C ARG A 212 25.82 11.51 21.67
N PRO A 213 25.79 10.20 21.99
CA PRO A 213 26.96 9.54 22.60
C PRO A 213 28.16 9.38 21.67
N THR A 214 27.97 9.54 20.34
CA THR A 214 29.04 9.40 19.34
C THR A 214 29.68 10.73 18.95
N TRP A 215 29.20 11.83 19.48
CA TRP A 215 29.75 13.19 19.35
C TRP A 215 30.46 13.58 20.66
#